data_d40d929a37b00a43a1ffcbdc328f3204
#
_entry.id   d40d929a37b00a43a1ffcbdc328f3204
#
_cell.length_a   1.000
_cell.length_b   1.000
_cell.length_c   1.000
_cell.angle_alpha   90.00
_cell.angle_beta   90.00
_cell.angle_gamma   90.00
#
_symmetry.space_group_name_H-M   'P 1'
#
loop_
_entity.id
_entity.type
_entity.pdbx_description
1 polymer ?
#
loop_
_entity_poly.entity_id
_entity_poly.type
_entity_poly.pdbx_seq_one_letter_code
_entity_poly.pdbx_strand_id
1 'polypeptide(L)'
;MKTNGLFKVWGLFLVLIALAFSACSDSHKEKKDALEVIKQRGVLKVGVFSDKPPFGSVDSKGQYQGYDVVIAKRMALDLLGDENKIEFIPVEASARVEFLKANKVDIIMANFTRTKEREKVVDFAKPYMKVALGVISKDGVIKNIEELKDKELIVNKGTTADFYFTKNYPNIKLLKFEQNTETFLALLNDKAIALAHDNTLLLAWTKQHPEFKLGITSLGDKDVIAPAIKKGNPKLLEWLNNEIDSLISSDFLKEAYKETLEPVYGDGIKPEEIIFE
;
A
#
# COMPACT_ATOMS: atom_id res chain seq x y z
N MET A 1 36.25 -53.27 59.80
CA MET A 1 34.82 -53.21 59.61
C MET A 1 34.47 -52.02 58.69
N LYS A 2 33.74 -52.26 57.59
CA LYS A 2 33.56 -51.37 56.44
C LYS A 2 32.41 -50.43 56.64
N THR A 3 32.65 -49.10 56.55
CA THR A 3 31.63 -48.12 56.27
C THR A 3 32.28 -46.85 55.70
N ASN A 4 32.66 -46.83 54.42
CA ASN A 4 33.17 -45.65 53.75
C ASN A 4 32.80 -45.66 52.25
N GLY A 5 31.54 -46.00 51.90
CA GLY A 5 31.11 -46.07 50.52
C GLY A 5 29.94 -45.13 50.11
N LEU A 6 29.22 -44.54 51.07
CA LEU A 6 27.97 -43.85 50.77
C LEU A 6 28.11 -42.32 50.59
N PHE A 7 29.19 -41.70 51.04
CA PHE A 7 29.37 -40.24 50.97
C PHE A 7 29.96 -39.76 49.66
N LYS A 8 30.57 -40.63 48.85
CA LYS A 8 31.17 -40.22 47.55
C LYS A 8 30.17 -40.16 46.38
N VAL A 9 29.06 -40.86 46.51
CA VAL A 9 28.04 -40.92 45.41
C VAL A 9 27.12 -39.70 45.45
N TRP A 10 26.87 -39.09 46.63
CA TRP A 10 26.01 -37.92 46.75
C TRP A 10 26.64 -36.61 46.30
N GLY A 11 27.98 -36.50 46.37
CA GLY A 11 28.73 -35.34 45.89
C GLY A 11 28.73 -35.21 44.36
N LEU A 12 28.71 -36.34 43.61
CA LEU A 12 28.69 -36.33 42.15
C LEU A 12 27.30 -36.00 41.57
N PHE A 13 26.21 -36.31 42.28
CA PHE A 13 24.85 -36.02 41.84
C PHE A 13 24.48 -34.54 41.98
N LEU A 14 25.03 -33.85 42.97
CA LEU A 14 24.78 -32.41 43.18
C LEU A 14 25.53 -31.51 42.17
N VAL A 15 26.69 -31.95 41.66
CA VAL A 15 27.45 -31.23 40.64
C VAL A 15 26.81 -31.35 39.24
N LEU A 16 26.16 -32.49 38.95
CA LEU A 16 25.44 -32.70 37.69
C LEU A 16 24.12 -31.93 37.60
N ILE A 17 23.48 -31.65 38.73
CA ILE A 17 22.25 -30.83 38.75
C ILE A 17 22.57 -29.34 38.60
N ALA A 18 23.74 -28.86 39.06
CA ALA A 18 24.16 -27.44 38.88
C ALA A 18 24.52 -27.10 37.44
N LEU A 19 24.92 -28.06 36.60
CA LEU A 19 25.23 -27.87 35.18
C LEU A 19 23.98 -27.87 34.26
N ALA A 20 22.85 -28.38 34.75
CA ALA A 20 21.61 -28.43 33.99
C ALA A 20 20.80 -27.11 34.05
N PHE A 21 21.11 -26.22 35.00
CA PHE A 21 20.40 -24.91 35.12
C PHE A 21 21.07 -23.77 34.35
N SER A 22 22.23 -24.00 33.72
CA SER A 22 22.92 -22.95 32.95
C SER A 22 22.58 -22.94 31.45
N ALA A 23 21.64 -23.76 30.99
CA ALA A 23 21.32 -23.94 29.57
C ALA A 23 19.99 -23.28 29.13
N CYS A 24 19.29 -22.60 30.04
CA CYS A 24 18.13 -21.79 29.67
C CYS A 24 18.50 -20.28 29.73
N SER A 25 19.50 -19.87 28.96
CA SER A 25 19.58 -18.51 28.48
C SER A 25 18.53 -18.41 27.36
N ASP A 26 17.34 -17.99 27.70
CA ASP A 26 16.41 -17.43 26.73
C ASP A 26 17.12 -16.26 26.04
N SER A 27 17.80 -16.58 24.95
CA SER A 27 18.19 -15.54 24.01
C SER A 27 16.87 -15.00 23.44
N HIS A 28 16.33 -13.96 24.06
CA HIS A 28 15.46 -13.04 23.38
C HIS A 28 16.21 -12.61 22.13
N LYS A 29 16.06 -13.32 21.03
CA LYS A 29 16.49 -12.82 19.71
C LYS A 29 15.71 -11.54 19.52
N GLU A 30 16.37 -10.43 19.78
CA GLU A 30 15.85 -9.11 19.51
C GLU A 30 15.32 -9.13 18.07
N LYS A 31 14.03 -8.83 17.93
CA LYS A 31 13.38 -8.91 16.62
C LYS A 31 14.05 -7.88 15.72
N LYS A 32 14.82 -8.34 14.74
CA LYS A 32 15.49 -7.46 13.78
C LYS A 32 14.46 -6.57 13.11
N ASP A 33 14.77 -5.28 13.01
CA ASP A 33 13.99 -4.33 12.20
C ASP A 33 13.99 -4.75 10.73
N ALA A 34 12.87 -4.52 10.05
CA ALA A 34 12.72 -4.90 8.66
C ALA A 34 13.80 -4.29 7.75
N LEU A 35 14.31 -3.08 8.05
CA LEU A 35 15.39 -2.45 7.30
C LEU A 35 16.66 -3.31 7.28
N GLU A 36 17.03 -3.88 8.44
CA GLU A 36 18.19 -4.78 8.56
C GLU A 36 17.97 -6.08 7.79
N VAL A 37 16.75 -6.60 7.85
CA VAL A 37 16.37 -7.82 7.10
C VAL A 37 16.45 -7.59 5.60
N ILE A 38 15.94 -6.45 5.09
CA ILE A 38 16.00 -6.07 3.67
C ILE A 38 17.45 -5.97 3.21
N LYS A 39 18.29 -5.23 3.96
CA LYS A 39 19.72 -5.06 3.62
C LYS A 39 20.48 -6.41 3.60
N GLN A 40 20.21 -7.29 4.55
CA GLN A 40 20.83 -8.63 4.59
C GLN A 40 20.37 -9.53 3.44
N ARG A 41 19.08 -9.44 3.05
CA ARG A 41 18.52 -10.19 1.92
C ARG A 41 18.98 -9.65 0.58
N GLY A 42 19.29 -8.35 0.50
CA GLY A 42 19.73 -7.67 -0.72
C GLY A 42 18.62 -7.46 -1.77
N VAL A 43 17.35 -7.57 -1.40
CA VAL A 43 16.18 -7.37 -2.28
C VAL A 43 15.08 -6.68 -1.47
N LEU A 44 14.44 -5.66 -2.06
CA LEU A 44 13.28 -4.97 -1.52
C LEU A 44 12.00 -5.59 -2.07
N LYS A 45 11.11 -6.09 -1.22
CA LYS A 45 9.81 -6.66 -1.61
C LYS A 45 8.72 -5.61 -1.50
N VAL A 46 8.13 -5.25 -2.64
CA VAL A 46 7.14 -4.16 -2.71
C VAL A 46 5.81 -4.67 -3.24
N GLY A 47 4.76 -4.48 -2.45
CA GLY A 47 3.39 -4.72 -2.87
C GLY A 47 2.89 -3.57 -3.74
N VAL A 48 2.53 -3.86 -5.00
CA VAL A 48 2.03 -2.89 -5.98
C VAL A 48 0.77 -3.41 -6.66
N PHE A 49 -0.02 -2.51 -7.23
CA PHE A 49 -1.07 -2.92 -8.15
C PHE A 49 -0.48 -3.39 -9.48
N SER A 50 -1.13 -4.38 -10.10
CA SER A 50 -0.82 -4.85 -11.45
C SER A 50 -1.86 -4.42 -12.49
N ASP A 51 -2.94 -3.74 -12.06
CA ASP A 51 -4.13 -3.44 -12.86
C ASP A 51 -4.70 -2.03 -12.60
N LYS A 52 -3.90 -1.11 -12.07
CA LYS A 52 -4.30 0.27 -11.74
C LYS A 52 -3.41 1.31 -12.46
N PRO A 53 -3.43 1.39 -13.81
CA PRO A 53 -2.72 2.44 -14.52
C PRO A 53 -3.33 3.81 -14.20
N PRO A 54 -2.54 4.90 -14.11
CA PRO A 54 -1.10 5.02 -14.36
C PRO A 54 -0.22 4.82 -13.12
N PHE A 55 -0.74 4.30 -11.99
CA PHE A 55 -0.02 4.16 -10.73
C PHE A 55 0.79 2.87 -10.64
N GLY A 56 0.15 1.72 -10.89
CA GLY A 56 0.78 0.40 -10.93
C GLY A 56 0.05 -0.51 -11.90
N SER A 57 0.72 -1.01 -12.90
CA SER A 57 0.19 -1.92 -13.90
C SER A 57 1.29 -2.80 -14.49
N VAL A 58 0.89 -3.85 -15.19
CA VAL A 58 1.80 -4.73 -15.92
C VAL A 58 1.56 -4.55 -17.41
N ASP A 59 2.63 -4.35 -18.16
CA ASP A 59 2.57 -4.20 -19.61
C ASP A 59 2.42 -5.56 -20.33
N SER A 60 2.34 -5.54 -21.66
CA SER A 60 2.22 -6.74 -22.49
C SER A 60 3.44 -7.68 -22.43
N LYS A 61 4.58 -7.21 -21.89
CA LYS A 61 5.81 -7.98 -21.69
C LYS A 61 5.93 -8.51 -20.25
N GLY A 62 4.94 -8.26 -19.40
CA GLY A 62 4.97 -8.65 -17.99
C GLY A 62 5.81 -7.71 -17.12
N GLN A 63 6.16 -6.49 -17.58
CA GLN A 63 6.94 -5.54 -16.83
C GLN A 63 6.04 -4.61 -16.04
N TYR A 64 6.36 -4.40 -14.75
CA TYR A 64 5.67 -3.43 -13.92
C TYR A 64 6.01 -2.01 -14.34
N GLN A 65 4.99 -1.14 -14.41
CA GLN A 65 5.11 0.27 -14.80
C GLN A 65 4.11 1.13 -14.03
N GLY A 66 4.36 2.45 -14.00
CA GLY A 66 3.52 3.45 -13.36
C GLY A 66 4.20 4.18 -12.23
N TYR A 67 3.51 5.18 -11.68
CA TYR A 67 4.06 6.15 -10.73
C TYR A 67 4.61 5.49 -9.45
N ASP A 68 3.83 4.59 -8.82
CA ASP A 68 4.25 3.86 -7.63
C ASP A 68 5.47 2.96 -7.91
N VAL A 69 5.54 2.40 -9.13
CA VAL A 69 6.61 1.50 -9.57
C VAL A 69 7.92 2.27 -9.77
N VAL A 70 7.88 3.44 -10.41
CA VAL A 70 9.06 4.30 -10.62
C VAL A 70 9.63 4.76 -9.29
N ILE A 71 8.78 5.19 -8.35
CA ILE A 71 9.21 5.59 -7.00
C ILE A 71 9.82 4.39 -6.26
N ALA A 72 9.20 3.21 -6.33
CA ALA A 72 9.70 2.01 -5.65
C ALA A 72 11.06 1.54 -6.20
N LYS A 73 11.30 1.63 -7.50
CA LYS A 73 12.60 1.35 -8.12
C LYS A 73 13.68 2.32 -7.61
N ARG A 74 13.34 3.61 -7.49
CA ARG A 74 14.25 4.58 -6.93
C ARG A 74 14.58 4.27 -5.45
N MET A 75 13.60 3.88 -4.65
CA MET A 75 13.83 3.41 -3.29
C MET A 75 14.77 2.20 -3.22
N ALA A 76 14.67 1.26 -4.17
CA ALA A 76 15.58 0.12 -4.24
C ALA A 76 17.00 0.55 -4.62
N LEU A 77 17.16 1.48 -5.55
CA LEU A 77 18.44 2.06 -5.93
C LEU A 77 19.11 2.74 -4.72
N ASP A 78 18.39 3.59 -4.00
CA ASP A 78 18.94 4.38 -2.89
C ASP A 78 19.22 3.51 -1.65
N LEU A 79 18.42 2.45 -1.42
CA LEU A 79 18.61 1.53 -0.30
C LEU A 79 19.70 0.47 -0.53
N LEU A 80 19.76 -0.09 -1.75
CA LEU A 80 20.53 -1.30 -2.09
C LEU A 80 21.56 -1.10 -3.21
N GLY A 81 21.65 0.13 -3.77
CA GLY A 81 22.60 0.51 -4.81
C GLY A 81 22.26 -0.01 -6.21
N ASP A 82 21.06 -0.57 -6.42
CA ASP A 82 20.61 -1.08 -7.72
C ASP A 82 19.09 -1.12 -7.76
N GLU A 83 18.48 -0.45 -8.75
CA GLU A 83 17.03 -0.42 -8.96
C GLU A 83 16.40 -1.78 -9.27
N ASN A 84 17.22 -2.74 -9.73
CA ASN A 84 16.79 -4.11 -10.03
C ASN A 84 16.78 -5.02 -8.79
N LYS A 85 17.29 -4.58 -7.64
CA LYS A 85 17.19 -5.28 -6.37
C LYS A 85 15.80 -5.11 -5.73
N ILE A 86 14.77 -5.30 -6.52
CA ILE A 86 13.36 -5.17 -6.14
C ILE A 86 12.57 -6.38 -6.64
N GLU A 87 11.64 -6.83 -5.81
CA GLU A 87 10.65 -7.85 -6.15
C GLU A 87 9.25 -7.22 -6.03
N PHE A 88 8.58 -7.02 -7.16
CA PHE A 88 7.20 -6.55 -7.18
C PHE A 88 6.23 -7.70 -6.93
N ILE A 89 5.33 -7.54 -5.97
CA ILE A 89 4.34 -8.52 -5.58
C ILE A 89 2.96 -7.91 -5.83
N PRO A 90 2.15 -8.49 -6.72
CA PRO A 90 0.83 -7.95 -7.02
C PRO A 90 -0.07 -8.06 -5.79
N VAL A 91 -0.79 -6.98 -5.50
CA VAL A 91 -1.73 -6.92 -4.39
C VAL A 91 -3.06 -6.33 -4.83
N GLU A 92 -4.13 -6.81 -4.23
CA GLU A 92 -5.46 -6.21 -4.30
C GLU A 92 -5.65 -5.21 -3.14
N ALA A 93 -6.57 -4.26 -3.30
CA ALA A 93 -6.78 -3.22 -2.31
C ALA A 93 -7.19 -3.78 -0.93
N SER A 94 -7.99 -4.84 -0.90
CA SER A 94 -8.44 -5.53 0.31
C SER A 94 -7.32 -6.29 1.04
N ALA A 95 -6.28 -6.73 0.32
CA ALA A 95 -5.23 -7.61 0.84
C ALA A 95 -4.00 -6.86 1.39
N ARG A 96 -3.84 -5.55 1.11
CA ARG A 96 -2.62 -4.77 1.42
C ARG A 96 -2.15 -4.90 2.87
N VAL A 97 -3.06 -4.75 3.84
CA VAL A 97 -2.74 -4.84 5.28
C VAL A 97 -2.25 -6.25 5.66
N GLU A 98 -2.92 -7.28 5.15
CA GLU A 98 -2.57 -8.67 5.49
C GLU A 98 -1.24 -9.10 4.86
N PHE A 99 -0.89 -8.58 3.68
CA PHE A 99 0.43 -8.82 3.08
C PHE A 99 1.57 -8.26 3.93
N LEU A 100 1.40 -7.05 4.51
CA LEU A 100 2.36 -6.49 5.47
C LEU A 100 2.43 -7.31 6.76
N LYS A 101 1.29 -7.64 7.36
CA LYS A 101 1.25 -8.44 8.60
C LYS A 101 1.92 -9.79 8.45
N ALA A 102 1.69 -10.44 7.31
CA ALA A 102 2.26 -11.77 6.98
C ALA A 102 3.72 -11.70 6.50
N ASN A 103 4.36 -10.52 6.42
CA ASN A 103 5.70 -10.29 5.88
C ASN A 103 5.86 -10.83 4.43
N LYS A 104 4.79 -10.85 3.64
CA LYS A 104 4.86 -11.16 2.21
C LYS A 104 5.54 -10.05 1.43
N VAL A 105 5.38 -8.81 1.90
CA VAL A 105 6.01 -7.60 1.38
C VAL A 105 6.66 -6.82 2.53
N ASP A 106 7.67 -6.02 2.21
CA ASP A 106 8.31 -5.10 3.15
C ASP A 106 7.56 -3.77 3.19
N ILE A 107 7.14 -3.30 2.03
CA ILE A 107 6.48 -2.00 1.81
C ILE A 107 5.26 -2.22 0.91
N ILE A 108 4.19 -1.49 1.16
CA ILE A 108 3.09 -1.30 0.21
C ILE A 108 3.28 0.05 -0.49
N MET A 109 3.46 0.01 -1.81
CA MET A 109 3.42 1.13 -2.76
C MET A 109 2.32 0.85 -3.78
N ALA A 110 1.08 0.83 -3.32
CA ALA A 110 -0.10 0.46 -4.10
C ALA A 110 -1.20 1.50 -3.91
N ASN A 111 -0.87 2.76 -4.21
CA ASN A 111 -1.77 3.91 -4.12
C ASN A 111 -2.58 3.88 -2.80
N PHE A 112 -1.85 3.74 -1.68
CA PHE A 112 -2.44 3.39 -0.39
C PHE A 112 -2.74 4.62 0.45
N THR A 113 -4.02 5.00 0.48
CA THR A 113 -4.51 6.15 1.23
C THR A 113 -4.28 5.96 2.73
N ARG A 114 -3.64 6.92 3.36
CA ARG A 114 -3.46 6.99 4.81
C ARG A 114 -4.78 7.39 5.45
N THR A 115 -5.30 6.53 6.34
CA THR A 115 -6.51 6.80 7.11
C THR A 115 -6.29 6.44 8.58
N LYS A 116 -7.05 7.06 9.49
CA LYS A 116 -6.96 6.78 10.94
C LYS A 116 -7.20 5.31 11.27
N GLU A 117 -8.08 4.63 10.52
CA GLU A 117 -8.36 3.21 10.70
C GLU A 117 -7.18 2.34 10.28
N ARG A 118 -6.54 2.66 9.15
CA ARG A 118 -5.36 1.94 8.66
C ARG A 118 -4.14 2.18 9.53
N GLU A 119 -3.94 3.38 10.07
CA GLU A 119 -2.86 3.70 11.03
C GLU A 119 -2.91 2.88 12.32
N LYS A 120 -4.08 2.33 12.68
CA LYS A 120 -4.17 1.41 13.84
C LYS A 120 -3.46 0.09 13.60
N VAL A 121 -3.30 -0.34 12.34
CA VAL A 121 -2.83 -1.68 11.97
C VAL A 121 -1.55 -1.72 11.14
N VAL A 122 -1.15 -0.61 10.51
CA VAL A 122 0.12 -0.43 9.78
C VAL A 122 0.72 0.92 10.14
N ASP A 123 2.01 1.12 9.84
CA ASP A 123 2.68 2.41 9.93
C ASP A 123 2.80 3.00 8.52
N PHE A 124 2.46 4.29 8.39
CA PHE A 124 2.63 5.05 7.15
C PHE A 124 3.83 5.97 7.25
N ALA A 125 4.62 6.02 6.19
CA ALA A 125 5.65 7.02 6.00
C ALA A 125 5.03 8.38 5.58
N LYS A 126 5.90 9.37 5.29
CA LYS A 126 5.49 10.65 4.70
C LYS A 126 4.75 10.42 3.38
N PRO A 127 3.76 11.25 3.07
CA PRO A 127 3.00 11.10 1.85
C PRO A 127 3.78 11.60 0.62
N TYR A 128 3.50 11.00 -0.54
CA TYR A 128 4.05 11.41 -1.83
C TYR A 128 2.99 11.92 -2.81
N MET A 129 1.68 11.73 -2.48
CA MET A 129 0.59 12.09 -3.38
C MET A 129 -0.65 12.55 -2.61
N LYS A 130 -1.43 13.45 -3.21
CA LYS A 130 -2.72 13.96 -2.73
C LYS A 130 -3.85 13.24 -3.45
N VAL A 131 -4.98 13.02 -2.79
CA VAL A 131 -6.13 12.31 -3.33
C VAL A 131 -7.43 12.77 -2.68
N ALA A 132 -8.54 12.62 -3.40
CA ALA A 132 -9.89 12.72 -2.85
C ALA A 132 -10.76 11.62 -3.47
N LEU A 133 -11.90 11.31 -2.87
CA LEU A 133 -12.88 10.44 -3.51
C LEU A 133 -13.64 11.18 -4.59
N GLY A 134 -13.92 10.52 -5.69
CA GLY A 134 -14.78 11.01 -6.76
C GLY A 134 -15.82 9.99 -7.19
N VAL A 135 -16.75 10.42 -8.03
CA VAL A 135 -17.75 9.55 -8.68
C VAL A 135 -17.83 9.88 -10.15
N ILE A 136 -17.70 8.86 -10.99
CA ILE A 136 -17.95 8.95 -12.43
C ILE A 136 -19.28 8.29 -12.77
N SER A 137 -19.90 8.81 -13.81
CA SER A 137 -21.09 8.24 -14.44
C SER A 137 -21.08 8.62 -15.92
N LYS A 138 -21.90 7.94 -16.71
CA LYS A 138 -22.10 8.30 -18.11
C LYS A 138 -22.56 9.75 -18.21
N ASP A 139 -21.92 10.54 -19.07
CA ASP A 139 -22.14 11.99 -19.23
C ASP A 139 -22.04 12.84 -17.94
N GLY A 140 -21.57 12.26 -16.81
CA GLY A 140 -21.45 12.94 -15.53
C GLY A 140 -22.79 13.31 -14.89
N VAL A 141 -23.82 12.51 -15.10
CA VAL A 141 -25.19 12.78 -14.60
C VAL A 141 -25.28 12.75 -13.07
N ILE A 142 -24.42 12.01 -12.39
CA ILE A 142 -24.37 11.94 -10.92
C ILE A 142 -23.49 13.07 -10.40
N LYS A 143 -24.09 14.15 -9.91
CA LYS A 143 -23.42 15.37 -9.42
C LYS A 143 -23.45 15.51 -7.90
N ASN A 144 -24.32 14.77 -7.24
CA ASN A 144 -24.44 14.71 -5.78
C ASN A 144 -24.85 13.31 -5.33
N ILE A 145 -24.70 13.00 -4.05
CA ILE A 145 -24.91 11.65 -3.51
C ILE A 145 -26.41 11.27 -3.51
N GLU A 146 -27.30 12.22 -3.36
CA GLU A 146 -28.74 12.00 -3.34
C GLU A 146 -29.23 11.38 -4.66
N GLU A 147 -28.55 11.64 -5.77
CA GLU A 147 -28.85 11.05 -7.07
C GLU A 147 -28.48 9.56 -7.18
N LEU A 148 -27.76 9.04 -6.20
CA LEU A 148 -27.46 7.60 -6.03
C LEU A 148 -28.54 6.86 -5.23
N LYS A 149 -29.54 7.57 -4.69
CA LYS A 149 -30.62 6.93 -3.94
C LYS A 149 -31.35 5.91 -4.80
N ASP A 150 -31.57 4.73 -4.23
CA ASP A 150 -32.22 3.60 -4.88
C ASP A 150 -31.51 3.08 -6.16
N LYS A 151 -30.22 3.41 -6.30
CA LYS A 151 -29.37 2.99 -7.41
C LYS A 151 -28.20 2.15 -6.92
N GLU A 152 -27.59 1.42 -7.85
CA GLU A 152 -26.37 0.67 -7.57
C GLU A 152 -25.13 1.52 -7.88
N LEU A 153 -24.15 1.43 -6.98
CA LEU A 153 -22.86 2.09 -7.10
C LEU A 153 -21.73 1.05 -7.09
N ILE A 154 -20.86 1.11 -8.09
CA ILE A 154 -19.67 0.26 -8.13
C ILE A 154 -18.57 0.85 -7.27
N VAL A 155 -17.91 -0.02 -6.49
CA VAL A 155 -16.70 0.31 -5.73
C VAL A 155 -15.70 -0.83 -5.81
N ASN A 156 -14.41 -0.52 -5.71
CA ASN A 156 -13.38 -1.54 -5.54
C ASN A 156 -13.23 -1.86 -4.05
N LYS A 157 -13.31 -3.14 -3.70
CA LYS A 157 -13.32 -3.63 -2.32
C LYS A 157 -12.03 -3.27 -1.57
N GLY A 158 -12.17 -2.84 -0.32
CA GLY A 158 -11.04 -2.44 0.54
C GLY A 158 -10.43 -1.07 0.22
N THR A 159 -11.04 -0.30 -0.69
CA THR A 159 -10.67 1.09 -0.98
C THR A 159 -11.33 2.05 0.01
N THR A 160 -10.88 3.30 0.01
CA THR A 160 -11.52 4.39 0.77
C THR A 160 -12.96 4.62 0.33
N ALA A 161 -13.27 4.47 -0.97
CA ALA A 161 -14.63 4.57 -1.49
C ALA A 161 -15.54 3.47 -0.91
N ASP A 162 -15.09 2.21 -0.88
CA ASP A 162 -15.85 1.12 -0.26
C ASP A 162 -16.18 1.43 1.21
N PHE A 163 -15.19 1.83 2.01
CA PHE A 163 -15.42 2.15 3.42
C PHE A 163 -16.29 3.38 3.61
N TYR A 164 -16.09 4.42 2.80
CA TYR A 164 -16.83 5.68 2.87
C TYR A 164 -18.33 5.45 2.66
N PHE A 165 -18.70 4.78 1.57
CA PHE A 165 -20.09 4.52 1.25
C PHE A 165 -20.72 3.49 2.18
N THR A 166 -20.01 2.41 2.55
CA THR A 166 -20.49 1.42 3.51
C THR A 166 -20.83 2.05 4.86
N LYS A 167 -20.02 3.00 5.32
CA LYS A 167 -20.19 3.65 6.63
C LYS A 167 -21.24 4.77 6.62
N ASN A 168 -21.16 5.66 5.62
CA ASN A 168 -21.93 6.89 5.64
C ASN A 168 -23.25 6.81 4.85
N TYR A 169 -23.37 5.86 3.93
CA TYR A 169 -24.52 5.69 3.03
C TYR A 169 -24.93 4.22 2.92
N PRO A 170 -25.32 3.58 4.03
CA PRO A 170 -25.62 2.13 4.06
C PRO A 170 -26.85 1.75 3.21
N ASN A 171 -27.69 2.73 2.84
CA ASN A 171 -28.84 2.52 1.98
C ASN A 171 -28.51 2.50 0.49
N ILE A 172 -27.29 2.92 0.08
CA ILE A 172 -26.84 2.78 -1.31
C ILE A 172 -26.36 1.35 -1.52
N LYS A 173 -26.92 0.65 -2.50
CA LYS A 173 -26.50 -0.69 -2.85
C LYS A 173 -25.14 -0.67 -3.55
N LEU A 174 -24.12 -1.29 -2.90
CA LEU A 174 -22.76 -1.35 -3.43
C LEU A 174 -22.54 -2.66 -4.19
N LEU A 175 -22.05 -2.55 -5.44
CA LEU A 175 -21.45 -3.65 -6.18
C LEU A 175 -19.93 -3.58 -5.98
N LYS A 176 -19.36 -4.59 -5.28
CA LYS A 176 -17.97 -4.60 -4.86
C LYS A 176 -17.17 -5.63 -5.66
N PHE A 177 -16.08 -5.19 -6.28
CA PHE A 177 -15.16 -6.04 -7.04
C PHE A 177 -13.76 -6.01 -6.39
N GLU A 178 -13.01 -7.09 -6.51
CA GLU A 178 -11.65 -7.18 -5.91
C GLU A 178 -10.61 -6.46 -6.78
N GLN A 179 -10.70 -6.58 -8.11
CA GLN A 179 -9.75 -6.01 -9.06
C GLN A 179 -10.25 -4.68 -9.65
N ASN A 180 -9.30 -3.76 -9.93
CA ASN A 180 -9.65 -2.49 -10.59
C ASN A 180 -10.20 -2.75 -12.01
N THR A 181 -9.60 -3.67 -12.76
CA THR A 181 -10.06 -4.04 -14.10
C THR A 181 -11.52 -4.50 -14.07
N GLU A 182 -11.90 -5.38 -13.14
CA GLU A 182 -13.30 -5.85 -13.00
C GLU A 182 -14.24 -4.69 -12.65
N THR A 183 -13.79 -3.79 -11.76
CA THR A 183 -14.54 -2.63 -11.31
C THR A 183 -14.95 -1.73 -12.50
N PHE A 184 -13.98 -1.41 -13.37
CA PHE A 184 -14.26 -0.59 -14.55
C PHE A 184 -15.02 -1.33 -15.65
N LEU A 185 -14.74 -2.61 -15.87
CA LEU A 185 -15.52 -3.45 -16.81
C LEU A 185 -16.98 -3.55 -16.38
N ALA A 186 -17.27 -3.61 -15.09
CA ALA A 186 -18.64 -3.63 -14.61
C ALA A 186 -19.38 -2.33 -14.95
N LEU A 187 -18.71 -1.17 -14.87
CA LEU A 187 -19.28 0.11 -15.28
C LEU A 187 -19.52 0.16 -16.80
N LEU A 188 -18.54 -0.25 -17.61
CA LEU A 188 -18.65 -0.32 -19.07
C LEU A 188 -19.81 -1.23 -19.53
N ASN A 189 -20.11 -2.27 -18.75
CA ASN A 189 -21.21 -3.20 -19.02
C ASN A 189 -22.54 -2.80 -18.31
N ASP A 190 -22.68 -1.52 -17.94
CA ASP A 190 -23.90 -0.96 -17.33
C ASP A 190 -24.41 -1.75 -16.10
N LYS A 191 -23.48 -2.36 -15.30
CA LYS A 191 -23.86 -3.10 -14.08
C LYS A 191 -24.36 -2.17 -12.97
N ALA A 192 -23.96 -0.89 -13.01
CA ALA A 192 -24.47 0.18 -12.15
C ALA A 192 -24.39 1.52 -12.89
N ILE A 193 -25.07 2.53 -12.36
CA ILE A 193 -25.14 3.87 -12.97
C ILE A 193 -23.84 4.67 -12.78
N ALA A 194 -23.06 4.34 -11.74
CA ALA A 194 -21.88 5.11 -11.35
C ALA A 194 -20.82 4.24 -10.69
N LEU A 195 -19.60 4.77 -10.64
CA LEU A 195 -18.45 4.17 -9.97
C LEU A 195 -17.77 5.22 -9.09
N ALA A 196 -17.49 4.87 -7.83
CA ALA A 196 -16.74 5.70 -6.89
C ALA A 196 -15.34 5.14 -6.64
N HIS A 197 -14.33 6.00 -6.74
CA HIS A 197 -12.91 5.67 -6.49
C HIS A 197 -12.11 6.94 -6.20
N ASP A 198 -10.79 6.80 -6.06
CA ASP A 198 -9.87 7.93 -6.01
C ASP A 198 -10.02 8.80 -7.27
N ASN A 199 -10.21 10.10 -7.08
CA ASN A 199 -10.47 11.04 -8.19
C ASN A 199 -9.34 11.06 -9.23
N THR A 200 -8.09 10.87 -8.77
CA THR A 200 -6.91 10.79 -9.65
C THR A 200 -6.98 9.60 -10.60
N LEU A 201 -7.44 8.42 -10.14
CA LEU A 201 -7.67 7.27 -11.01
C LEU A 201 -8.83 7.51 -11.98
N LEU A 202 -9.92 8.07 -11.48
CA LEU A 202 -11.11 8.35 -12.30
C LEU A 202 -10.80 9.35 -13.40
N LEU A 203 -10.02 10.40 -13.10
CA LEU A 203 -9.55 11.38 -14.09
C LEU A 203 -8.70 10.71 -15.18
N ALA A 204 -7.77 9.84 -14.80
CA ALA A 204 -6.96 9.08 -15.75
C ALA A 204 -7.81 8.20 -16.66
N TRP A 205 -8.75 7.47 -16.08
CA TRP A 205 -9.59 6.53 -16.80
C TRP A 205 -10.57 7.25 -17.76
N THR A 206 -11.17 8.37 -17.35
CA THR A 206 -12.10 9.12 -18.21
C THR A 206 -11.45 9.78 -19.42
N LYS A 207 -10.11 9.93 -19.43
CA LYS A 207 -9.38 10.36 -20.64
C LYS A 207 -9.47 9.34 -21.79
N GLN A 208 -9.53 8.06 -21.43
CA GLN A 208 -9.66 6.96 -22.40
C GLN A 208 -11.13 6.60 -22.67
N HIS A 209 -12.04 7.06 -21.81
CA HIS A 209 -13.48 6.81 -21.86
C HIS A 209 -14.27 8.12 -21.74
N PRO A 210 -14.26 8.97 -22.81
CA PRO A 210 -14.81 10.33 -22.76
C PRO A 210 -16.33 10.37 -22.58
N GLU A 211 -17.03 9.26 -22.78
CA GLU A 211 -18.45 9.10 -22.50
C GLU A 211 -18.76 9.08 -20.99
N PHE A 212 -17.75 8.84 -20.14
CA PHE A 212 -17.86 8.95 -18.69
C PHE A 212 -17.20 10.24 -18.21
N LYS A 213 -17.80 10.87 -17.23
CA LYS A 213 -17.31 12.12 -16.65
C LYS A 213 -17.37 12.08 -15.14
N LEU A 214 -16.44 12.79 -14.53
CA LEU A 214 -16.39 13.00 -13.09
C LEU A 214 -17.49 14.02 -12.72
N GLY A 215 -18.61 13.52 -12.23
CA GLY A 215 -19.72 14.37 -11.78
C GLY A 215 -19.52 14.86 -10.36
N ILE A 216 -18.93 14.03 -9.49
CA ILE A 216 -18.51 14.42 -8.14
C ILE A 216 -16.98 14.35 -8.10
N THR A 217 -16.33 15.49 -7.90
CA THR A 217 -14.86 15.62 -7.98
C THR A 217 -14.15 15.42 -6.63
N SER A 218 -14.87 15.60 -5.51
CA SER A 218 -14.33 15.43 -4.17
C SER A 218 -15.45 15.09 -3.19
N LEU A 219 -15.31 13.97 -2.47
CA LEU A 219 -16.19 13.53 -1.39
C LEU A 219 -15.39 13.36 -0.11
N GLY A 220 -15.95 13.80 1.00
CA GLY A 220 -15.28 13.73 2.30
C GLY A 220 -14.07 14.63 2.40
N ASP A 221 -13.12 14.26 3.24
CA ASP A 221 -11.86 14.99 3.42
C ASP A 221 -10.91 14.73 2.24
N LYS A 222 -9.98 15.67 2.02
CA LYS A 222 -8.83 15.42 1.16
C LYS A 222 -7.86 14.52 1.92
N ASP A 223 -7.47 13.45 1.27
CA ASP A 223 -6.59 12.42 1.80
C ASP A 223 -5.20 12.48 1.13
N VAL A 224 -4.30 11.65 1.62
CA VAL A 224 -2.95 11.49 1.07
C VAL A 224 -2.62 10.03 0.84
N ILE A 225 -1.77 9.78 -0.16
CA ILE A 225 -1.19 8.48 -0.45
C ILE A 225 0.21 8.44 0.14
N ALA A 226 0.53 7.35 0.83
CA ALA A 226 1.85 7.18 1.45
C ALA A 226 2.30 5.71 1.41
N PRO A 227 3.63 5.45 1.43
CA PRO A 227 4.15 4.11 1.64
C PRO A 227 3.71 3.58 3.00
N ALA A 228 3.35 2.30 3.07
CA ALA A 228 2.98 1.67 4.32
C ALA A 228 3.85 0.45 4.62
N ILE A 229 4.12 0.23 5.91
CA ILE A 229 4.91 -0.88 6.41
C ILE A 229 4.21 -1.57 7.58
N LYS A 230 4.66 -2.79 7.90
CA LYS A 230 4.23 -3.48 9.11
C LYS A 230 4.66 -2.70 10.36
N LYS A 231 3.74 -2.57 11.32
CA LYS A 231 4.04 -1.93 12.61
C LYS A 231 5.23 -2.54 13.35
N GLY A 232 5.95 -1.66 14.07
CA GLY A 232 7.08 -2.07 14.91
C GLY A 232 8.39 -2.22 14.15
N ASN A 233 8.58 -1.46 13.07
CA ASN A 233 9.82 -1.37 12.29
C ASN A 233 10.26 0.11 12.21
N PRO A 234 10.68 0.72 13.33
CA PRO A 234 10.95 2.16 13.40
C PRO A 234 12.12 2.61 12.51
N LYS A 235 13.15 1.77 12.33
CA LYS A 235 14.28 2.11 11.44
C LYS A 235 13.86 2.15 9.98
N LEU A 236 13.01 1.20 9.53
CA LEU A 236 12.48 1.23 8.18
C LEU A 236 11.57 2.44 7.98
N LEU A 237 10.74 2.78 8.97
CA LEU A 237 9.87 3.96 8.90
C LEU A 237 10.68 5.26 8.81
N GLU A 238 11.72 5.40 9.62
CA GLU A 238 12.62 6.55 9.59
C GLU A 238 13.34 6.67 8.25
N TRP A 239 13.87 5.54 7.73
CA TRP A 239 14.50 5.51 6.41
C TRP A 239 13.52 5.97 5.32
N LEU A 240 12.29 5.44 5.30
CA LEU A 240 11.27 5.83 4.32
C LEU A 240 10.89 7.31 4.42
N ASN A 241 10.80 7.86 5.64
CA ASN A 241 10.50 9.27 5.81
C ASN A 241 11.62 10.16 5.24
N ASN A 242 12.88 9.81 5.49
CA ASN A 242 14.03 10.51 4.94
C ASN A 242 14.11 10.36 3.42
N GLU A 243 13.76 9.18 2.92
CA GLU A 243 13.71 8.90 1.48
C GLU A 243 12.67 9.77 0.79
N ILE A 244 11.43 9.84 1.29
CA ILE A 244 10.40 10.72 0.70
C ILE A 244 10.85 12.20 0.72
N ASP A 245 11.47 12.68 1.80
CA ASP A 245 12.03 14.04 1.84
C ASP A 245 13.11 14.25 0.76
N SER A 246 13.96 13.25 0.55
CA SER A 246 14.99 13.26 -0.49
C SER A 246 14.39 13.30 -1.90
N LEU A 247 13.36 12.48 -2.15
CA LEU A 247 12.66 12.42 -3.43
C LEU A 247 11.93 13.74 -3.75
N ILE A 248 11.37 14.41 -2.73
CA ILE A 248 10.78 15.74 -2.87
C ILE A 248 11.87 16.77 -3.17
N SER A 249 12.89 16.84 -2.34
CA SER A 249 13.96 17.88 -2.45
C SER A 249 14.81 17.77 -3.72
N SER A 250 14.88 16.58 -4.33
CA SER A 250 15.56 16.35 -5.59
C SER A 250 14.67 16.49 -6.82
N ASP A 251 13.42 16.93 -6.67
CA ASP A 251 12.39 16.98 -7.74
C ASP A 251 12.06 15.62 -8.38
N PHE A 252 12.50 14.50 -7.77
CA PHE A 252 12.29 13.17 -8.35
C PHE A 252 10.81 12.81 -8.47
N LEU A 253 9.97 13.19 -7.51
CA LEU A 253 8.52 12.95 -7.62
C LEU A 253 7.90 13.65 -8.83
N LYS A 254 8.43 14.82 -9.19
CA LYS A 254 8.02 15.59 -10.36
C LYS A 254 8.54 14.96 -11.66
N GLU A 255 9.75 14.42 -11.66
CA GLU A 255 10.27 13.66 -12.80
C GLU A 255 9.43 12.40 -13.04
N ALA A 256 9.13 11.62 -11.99
CA ALA A 256 8.26 10.46 -12.06
C ALA A 256 6.84 10.83 -12.53
N TYR A 257 6.29 11.99 -12.10
CA TYR A 257 5.02 12.52 -12.59
C TYR A 257 5.06 12.77 -14.11
N LYS A 258 6.09 13.46 -14.60
CA LYS A 258 6.26 13.74 -16.04
C LYS A 258 6.36 12.47 -16.86
N GLU A 259 7.05 11.44 -16.33
CA GLU A 259 7.21 10.17 -17.01
C GLU A 259 5.89 9.38 -17.08
N THR A 260 5.09 9.37 -16.01
CA THR A 260 4.02 8.40 -15.84
C THR A 260 2.60 8.98 -15.82
N LEU A 261 2.43 10.15 -15.21
CA LEU A 261 1.10 10.75 -14.99
C LEU A 261 0.76 11.83 -16.02
N GLU A 262 1.71 12.68 -16.35
CA GLU A 262 1.51 13.77 -17.32
C GLU A 262 1.04 13.29 -18.70
N PRO A 263 1.58 12.19 -19.28
CA PRO A 263 1.08 11.65 -20.55
C PRO A 263 -0.38 11.24 -20.53
N VAL A 264 -0.90 10.89 -19.34
CA VAL A 264 -2.30 10.47 -19.15
C VAL A 264 -3.21 11.65 -18.84
N TYR A 265 -2.78 12.55 -17.97
CA TYR A 265 -3.61 13.69 -17.55
C TYR A 265 -3.59 14.84 -18.57
N GLY A 266 -2.49 15.02 -19.30
CA GLY A 266 -2.25 16.16 -20.18
C GLY A 266 -2.09 17.47 -19.40
N ASP A 267 -2.10 18.60 -20.11
CA ASP A 267 -1.80 19.94 -19.57
C ASP A 267 -2.86 20.47 -18.57
N GLY A 268 -3.97 19.75 -18.41
CA GLY A 268 -5.10 20.20 -17.58
C GLY A 268 -4.95 19.99 -16.08
N ILE A 269 -3.93 19.26 -15.64
CA ILE A 269 -3.66 18.94 -14.23
C ILE A 269 -2.18 19.21 -13.97
N LYS A 270 -1.92 20.10 -13.02
CA LYS A 270 -0.55 20.44 -12.65
C LYS A 270 0.00 19.47 -11.60
N PRO A 271 1.32 19.20 -11.59
CA PRO A 271 1.95 18.31 -10.60
C PRO A 271 1.56 18.65 -9.17
N GLU A 272 1.64 19.94 -8.78
CA GLU A 272 1.34 20.42 -7.43
C GLU A 272 -0.08 20.13 -6.94
N GLU A 273 -1.02 19.83 -7.85
CA GLU A 273 -2.39 19.44 -7.50
C GLU A 273 -2.45 17.98 -7.00
N ILE A 274 -1.52 17.13 -7.43
CA ILE A 274 -1.54 15.68 -7.21
C ILE A 274 -0.38 15.22 -6.34
N ILE A 275 0.84 15.73 -6.55
CA ILE A 275 2.03 15.28 -5.81
C ILE A 275 2.45 16.30 -4.75
N PHE A 276 3.37 15.87 -3.86
CA PHE A 276 4.10 16.76 -2.96
C PHE A 276 5.40 17.21 -3.65
N GLU A 277 5.69 18.49 -3.55
CA GLU A 277 6.89 19.16 -4.09
C GLU A 277 7.68 19.80 -2.96
#